data_4e7c149232c54d0c4812ac2b0ca20ff8
#
_entry.id   4e7c149232c54d0c4812ac2b0ca20ff8
#
_cell.length_a   1.000
_cell.length_b   1.000
_cell.length_c   1.000
_cell.angle_alpha   90.00
_cell.angle_beta   90.00
_cell.angle_gamma   90.00
#
_symmetry.space_group_name_H-M   'P 1'
#
loop_
_entity.id
_entity.type
_entity.pdbx_description
1 polymer ?
#
loop_
_entity_poly.entity_id
_entity_poly.type
_entity_poly.pdbx_seq_one_letter_code
_entity_poly.pdbx_strand_id
1 'polypeptide(L)' 'MQLRQAYANVEKVLAQYGATMENIVEEVLFVTDMDAAFTARVKCRQEVFSGDRVLASTIVQIQRLAFSELMIEIRCTCKV' A
#
# COMPACT_ATOMS: atom_id res chain seq x y z
N MET A 1 -7.68 10.64 -1.53
CA MET A 1 -6.93 9.84 -2.50
C MET A 1 -6.97 8.37 -2.13
N GLN A 2 -7.15 7.49 -3.11
CA GLN A 2 -7.35 6.06 -2.85
C GLN A 2 -6.15 5.35 -2.21
N LEU A 3 -4.93 5.76 -2.54
CA LEU A 3 -3.74 5.11 -1.98
C LEU A 3 -3.66 5.31 -0.47
N ARG A 4 -3.90 6.53 -0.01
CA ARG A 4 -3.88 6.82 1.43
C ARG A 4 -4.95 6.03 2.16
N GLN A 5 -6.14 5.93 1.57
CA GLN A 5 -7.23 5.15 2.16
C GLN A 5 -6.88 3.66 2.17
N ALA A 6 -6.22 3.16 1.13
CA ALA A 6 -5.81 1.77 1.07
C ALA A 6 -4.81 1.45 2.20
N TYR A 7 -3.84 2.33 2.44
CA TYR A 7 -2.92 2.14 3.57
C TYR A 7 -3.63 2.23 4.91
N ALA A 8 -4.59 3.15 5.05
CA ALA A 8 -5.37 3.24 6.29
C ALA A 8 -6.13 1.95 6.55
N ASN A 9 -6.68 1.33 5.51
CA ASN A 9 -7.38 0.06 5.65
C ASN A 9 -6.43 -1.06 6.04
N VAL A 10 -5.22 -1.08 5.48
CA VAL A 10 -4.19 -2.06 5.86
C VAL A 10 -3.85 -1.91 7.35
N GLU A 11 -3.68 -0.69 7.81
CA GLU A 11 -3.38 -0.43 9.22
C GLU A 11 -4.48 -0.96 10.14
N LYS A 12 -5.75 -0.77 9.77
CA LYS A 12 -6.87 -1.27 10.56
C LYS A 12 -6.87 -2.79 10.65
N VAL A 13 -6.57 -3.47 9.55
CA VAL A 13 -6.51 -4.93 9.54
C VAL A 13 -5.35 -5.40 10.43
N LEU A 14 -4.19 -4.78 10.32
CA LEU A 14 -3.02 -5.13 11.12
C LEU A 14 -3.28 -4.98 12.63
N ALA A 15 -4.00 -3.93 13.00
CA ALA A 15 -4.32 -3.67 14.40
C ALA A 15 -5.11 -4.82 15.03
N GLN A 16 -5.93 -5.52 14.26
CA GLN A 16 -6.69 -6.67 14.75
C GLN A 16 -5.79 -7.85 15.14
N TYR A 17 -4.57 -7.87 14.62
CA TYR A 17 -3.59 -8.93 14.90
C TYR A 17 -2.47 -8.43 15.80
N GLY A 18 -2.62 -7.25 16.40
CA GLY A 18 -1.58 -6.69 17.25
C GLY A 18 -0.36 -6.21 16.50
N ALA A 19 -0.49 -5.94 15.21
CA ALA A 19 0.61 -5.50 14.36
C ALA A 19 0.44 -4.04 13.95
N THR A 20 1.55 -3.44 13.50
CA THR A 20 1.57 -2.07 13.00
C THR A 20 2.17 -2.04 11.60
N MET A 21 2.17 -0.87 10.97
CA MET A 21 2.80 -0.70 9.66
C MET A 21 4.28 -1.06 9.67
N GLU A 22 4.95 -0.99 10.82
CA GLU A 22 6.35 -1.36 10.93
C GLU A 22 6.60 -2.85 10.83
N ASN A 23 5.56 -3.66 10.97
CA ASN A 23 5.65 -5.11 10.81
C ASN A 23 5.60 -5.55 9.35
N ILE A 24 5.30 -4.65 8.41
CA ILE A 24 5.25 -4.98 7.00
C ILE A 24 6.66 -5.17 6.47
N VAL A 25 6.93 -6.33 5.88
CA VAL A 25 8.23 -6.65 5.28
C VAL A 25 8.18 -6.62 3.75
N GLU A 26 7.00 -6.78 3.17
CA GLU A 26 6.80 -6.77 1.72
C GLU A 26 5.43 -6.18 1.40
N GLU A 27 5.37 -5.43 0.30
CA GLU A 27 4.09 -4.98 -0.23
C GLU A 27 4.07 -5.12 -1.75
N VAL A 28 2.89 -5.38 -2.30
CA VAL A 28 2.65 -5.34 -3.74
C VAL A 28 1.44 -4.43 -3.96
N LEU A 29 1.62 -3.43 -4.83
CA LEU A 29 0.57 -2.50 -5.19
C LEU A 29 0.07 -2.84 -6.61
N PHE A 30 -1.20 -3.19 -6.72
CA PHE A 30 -1.85 -3.41 -8.00
C PHE A 30 -2.59 -2.13 -8.36
N VAL A 31 -2.20 -1.50 -9.48
CA VAL A 31 -2.72 -0.18 -9.85
C VAL A 31 -3.23 -0.19 -11.29
N THR A 32 -4.19 0.68 -11.57
CA THR A 32 -4.74 0.81 -12.93
C THR A 32 -4.11 1.96 -13.71
N ASP A 33 -3.42 2.88 -13.03
CA ASP A 33 -2.68 3.98 -13.66
C ASP A 33 -1.34 4.14 -12.97
N MET A 34 -0.29 3.66 -13.63
CA MET A 34 1.06 3.62 -13.05
C MET A 34 1.59 5.02 -12.72
N ASP A 35 1.41 5.97 -13.62
CA ASP A 35 1.98 7.30 -13.41
C ASP A 35 1.35 8.01 -12.22
N ALA A 36 0.02 7.97 -12.14
CA ALA A 36 -0.69 8.58 -11.02
C ALA A 36 -0.36 7.87 -9.71
N ALA A 37 -0.31 6.54 -9.73
CA ALA A 37 -0.02 5.73 -8.57
C ALA A 37 1.40 5.96 -8.06
N PHE A 38 2.37 6.04 -8.96
CA PHE A 38 3.77 6.25 -8.58
C PHE A 38 3.95 7.60 -7.90
N THR A 39 3.34 8.66 -8.45
CA THR A 39 3.40 9.99 -7.86
C THR A 39 2.77 10.01 -6.47
N ALA A 40 1.60 9.40 -6.33
CA ALA A 40 0.91 9.30 -5.05
C ALA A 40 1.73 8.51 -4.02
N ARG A 41 2.37 7.42 -4.46
CA ARG A 41 3.17 6.57 -3.60
C ARG A 41 4.36 7.31 -3.02
N VAL A 42 5.05 8.10 -3.82
CA VAL A 42 6.20 8.88 -3.34
C VAL A 42 5.77 9.79 -2.19
N LYS A 43 4.62 10.44 -2.31
CA LYS A 43 4.10 11.31 -1.26
C LYS A 43 3.65 10.53 -0.03
N CYS A 44 2.88 9.47 -0.23
CA CYS A 44 2.32 8.71 0.88
C CYS A 44 3.37 7.95 1.67
N ARG A 45 4.43 7.49 1.01
CA ARG A 45 5.44 6.69 1.68
C ARG A 45 6.08 7.40 2.86
N GLN A 46 6.37 8.68 2.71
CA GLN A 46 6.96 9.47 3.78
C GLN A 46 6.02 9.66 4.97
N GLU A 47 4.72 9.64 4.71
CA GLU A 47 3.70 9.80 5.76
C GLU A 47 3.37 8.49 6.46
N VAL A 48 3.36 7.40 5.71
CA VAL A 48 2.91 6.08 6.20
C VAL A 48 4.04 5.29 6.84
N PHE A 49 5.23 5.33 6.23
CA PHE A 49 6.39 4.62 6.75
C PHE A 49 7.40 5.64 7.27
N SER A 50 7.82 5.46 8.50
CA SER A 50 8.72 6.41 9.16
C SER A 50 10.16 6.26 8.70
N GLY A 51 10.82 7.40 8.47
CA GLY A 51 12.27 7.47 8.29
C GLY A 51 12.81 6.68 7.12
N ASP A 52 13.93 6.03 7.35
CA ASP A 52 14.68 5.30 6.34
C ASP A 52 14.27 3.83 6.24
N ARG A 53 13.06 3.54 6.68
CA ARG A 53 12.58 2.16 6.68
C ARG A 53 12.58 1.57 5.28
N VAL A 54 13.21 0.40 5.16
CA VAL A 54 13.28 -0.33 3.90
C VAL A 54 12.38 -1.55 3.96
N LEU A 55 11.55 -1.71 2.95
CA LEU A 55 10.75 -2.92 2.77
C LEU A 55 10.71 -3.27 1.29
N ALA A 56 10.49 -4.55 0.99
CA ALA A 56 10.36 -4.99 -0.40
C ALA A 56 9.05 -4.46 -0.95
N SER A 57 9.10 -3.68 -2.01
CA SER A 57 7.93 -3.04 -2.58
C SER A 57 7.91 -3.22 -4.08
N THR A 58 6.78 -3.71 -4.59
CA THR A 58 6.55 -3.91 -6.02
C THR A 58 5.28 -3.19 -6.42
N ILE A 59 5.31 -2.52 -7.56
CA ILE A 59 4.13 -1.87 -8.11
C ILE A 59 3.88 -2.45 -9.50
N VAL A 60 2.63 -2.88 -9.76
CA VAL A 60 2.24 -3.55 -10.99
C VAL A 60 1.01 -2.87 -11.57
N GLN A 61 1.07 -2.51 -12.84
CA GLN A 61 -0.11 -1.99 -13.52
C GLN A 61 -0.93 -3.13 -14.07
N ILE A 62 -2.23 -3.10 -13.76
CA ILE A 62 -3.19 -4.08 -14.22
C ILE A 62 -4.32 -3.38 -14.96
N GLN A 63 -5.15 -4.14 -15.68
CA GLN A 63 -6.21 -3.56 -16.50
C GLN A 63 -7.38 -3.06 -15.66
N ARG A 64 -7.79 -3.82 -14.64
CA ARG A 64 -8.86 -3.41 -13.73
C ARG A 64 -8.81 -4.23 -12.44
N LEU A 65 -9.44 -3.69 -11.41
CA LEU A 65 -9.65 -4.39 -10.15
C LEU A 65 -11.08 -4.93 -10.11
N ALA A 66 -11.44 -5.63 -9.01
CA ALA A 66 -12.75 -6.25 -8.85
C ALA A 66 -13.91 -5.26 -9.05
N PHE A 67 -13.72 -4.04 -8.56
CA PHE A 67 -14.68 -2.95 -8.75
C PHE A 67 -14.06 -1.91 -9.67
N SER A 68 -14.82 -1.47 -10.68
CA SER A 68 -14.30 -0.58 -11.72
C SER A 68 -13.88 0.79 -11.19
N GLU A 69 -14.44 1.23 -10.08
CA GLU A 69 -14.07 2.51 -9.46
C GLU A 69 -12.78 2.44 -8.66
N LEU A 70 -12.26 1.25 -8.38
CA LEU A 70 -11.01 1.09 -7.65
C LEU A 70 -9.82 1.28 -8.59
N MET A 71 -8.84 2.06 -8.14
CA MET A 71 -7.62 2.33 -8.88
C MET A 71 -6.39 1.68 -8.25
N ILE A 72 -6.51 1.15 -7.04
CA ILE A 72 -5.38 0.56 -6.33
C ILE A 72 -5.84 -0.50 -5.36
N GLU A 73 -5.03 -1.56 -5.22
CA GLU A 73 -5.17 -2.58 -4.20
C GLU A 73 -3.78 -2.92 -3.67
N ILE A 74 -3.66 -3.03 -2.36
CA ILE A 74 -2.39 -3.32 -1.70
C ILE A 74 -2.45 -4.72 -1.09
N ARG A 75 -1.44 -5.53 -1.40
CA ARG A 75 -1.19 -6.80 -0.73
C ARG A 75 0.12 -6.65 0.04
N CYS A 76 0.11 -7.03 1.30
CA CYS A 76 1.32 -6.94 2.10
C CYS A 76 1.53 -8.20 2.93
N THR A 77 2.79 -8.47 3.26
CA THR A 77 3.21 -9.54 4.13
C THR A 77 3.81 -8.91 5.38
N CYS A 78 3.37 -9.38 6.53
CA CYS A 78 3.80 -8.86 7.81
C CYS A 78 4.49 -9.93 8.63
N LYS A 79 5.46 -9.51 9.42
CA LYS A 79 6.16 -10.40 10.35
C LYS A 79 6.03 -9.80 11.76
N VAL A 80 5.39 -10.54 12.63
CA VAL A 80 5.17 -10.14 14.03
C VAL A 80 5.94 -11.04 14.99
#